data_e78d936b31a47300430ea0c41309c352
#
_entry.id   e78d936b31a47300430ea0c41309c352
#
_cell.length_a   1.000
_cell.length_b   1.000
_cell.length_c   1.000
_cell.angle_alpha   90.00
_cell.angle_beta   90.00
_cell.angle_gamma   90.00
#
_symmetry.space_group_name_H-M   'P 1'
#
loop_
_entity.id
_entity.type
_entity.pdbx_description
1 polymer ?
#
loop_
_entity_poly.entity_id
_entity_poly.type
_entity_poly.pdbx_seq_one_letter_code
_entity_poly.pdbx_strand_id
1 'polypeptide(L)'
;SRSALNSFWMAGWAAFLLLGCANSDAEVSNVIADETSPVQTVTNGTFRYSERGVILHELHAGKMLREERGNAEVSEDVVEVRNGFELFIGGNAANHEAHMTADWATLDEKNLRLVAKHAVTLENAEGDVLETEYLVWSEDSNRVWTNRPVTIRTTDGVIYGEGLESDARFETYRIIKPRGEMVLEGTQLR
;
A
#
# COMPACT_ATOMS: atom_id res chain seq x y z
N SER A 1 34.52 84.05 0.95
CA SER A 1 35.18 82.78 1.12
C SER A 1 34.17 81.68 1.28
N ARG A 2 34.46 80.71 0.56
CA ARG A 2 33.73 79.48 0.24
C ARG A 2 33.47 78.62 1.47
N SER A 3 32.24 78.21 1.77
CA SER A 3 31.86 76.92 2.40
C SER A 3 30.46 77.00 3.06
N ALA A 4 29.41 77.01 2.27
CA ALA A 4 28.06 76.78 2.73
C ALA A 4 27.15 76.36 1.58
N LEU A 5 27.53 75.28 0.86
CA LEU A 5 26.64 74.82 -0.25
C LEU A 5 26.69 73.28 -0.41
N ASN A 6 26.91 72.49 0.64
CA ASN A 6 26.95 71.04 0.53
C ASN A 6 26.12 70.29 1.60
N SER A 7 25.19 70.96 2.29
CA SER A 7 24.39 70.30 3.34
C SER A 7 22.92 70.07 3.06
N PHE A 8 22.44 70.27 1.84
CA PHE A 8 20.99 70.21 1.53
C PHE A 8 20.56 69.05 0.62
N TRP A 9 21.44 68.15 0.28
CA TRP A 9 21.10 67.02 -0.64
C TRP A 9 21.14 65.63 0.00
N MET A 10 21.36 65.47 1.29
CA MET A 10 21.34 64.17 1.99
C MET A 10 20.09 63.88 2.83
N ALA A 11 19.10 64.77 2.85
CA ALA A 11 17.85 64.59 3.62
C ALA A 11 16.68 63.96 2.84
N GLY A 12 16.83 63.68 1.54
CA GLY A 12 15.75 63.22 0.67
C GLY A 12 15.63 61.70 0.43
N TRP A 13 16.58 60.87 0.91
CA TRP A 13 16.62 59.43 0.58
C TRP A 13 16.29 58.48 1.71
N ALA A 14 15.90 58.95 2.93
CA ALA A 14 15.58 58.11 4.07
C ALA A 14 14.09 57.86 4.32
N ALA A 15 13.19 58.31 3.45
CA ALA A 15 11.72 58.28 3.67
C ALA A 15 10.99 57.22 2.80
N PHE A 16 11.68 56.31 2.09
CA PHE A 16 11.01 55.40 1.13
C PHE A 16 11.07 53.90 1.44
N LEU A 17 11.41 53.51 2.69
CA LEU A 17 11.57 52.06 3.06
C LEU A 17 10.60 51.61 4.16
N LEU A 18 9.42 52.17 4.34
CA LEU A 18 8.43 51.68 5.30
C LEU A 18 7.03 51.44 4.68
N LEU A 19 6.99 50.89 3.45
CA LEU A 19 5.79 50.22 2.96
C LEU A 19 5.99 48.73 3.19
N GLY A 20 6.04 48.31 4.45
CA GLY A 20 5.88 46.91 4.83
C GLY A 20 4.48 46.46 4.48
N CYS A 21 4.35 45.43 3.66
CA CYS A 21 3.11 44.70 3.44
C CYS A 21 2.59 44.19 4.79
N ALA A 22 1.57 44.86 5.36
CA ALA A 22 0.80 44.30 6.46
C ALA A 22 -0.16 43.27 5.83
N ASN A 23 0.20 41.98 5.87
CA ASN A 23 -0.77 40.93 5.70
C ASN A 23 -1.77 41.03 6.85
N SER A 24 -3.04 41.14 6.57
CA SER A 24 -4.06 41.17 7.62
C SER A 24 -4.15 39.81 8.30
N ASP A 25 -4.24 39.78 9.62
CA ASP A 25 -4.42 38.54 10.42
C ASP A 25 -5.63 37.69 9.97
N ALA A 26 -6.56 38.26 9.23
CA ALA A 26 -7.71 37.59 8.62
C ALA A 26 -7.36 36.70 7.43
N GLU A 27 -6.28 37.00 6.66
CA GLU A 27 -5.83 36.12 5.56
C GLU A 27 -5.02 34.94 6.08
N VAL A 28 -4.28 35.11 7.18
CA VAL A 28 -3.52 34.02 7.82
C VAL A 28 -4.46 33.00 8.46
N SER A 29 -5.59 33.45 9.02
CA SER A 29 -6.58 32.53 9.65
C SER A 29 -7.32 31.67 8.63
N ASN A 30 -7.49 32.10 7.39
CA ASN A 30 -8.13 31.31 6.33
C ASN A 30 -7.20 30.28 5.69
N VAL A 31 -5.88 30.42 5.81
CA VAL A 31 -4.91 29.44 5.30
C VAL A 31 -4.72 28.28 6.30
N ILE A 32 -5.00 28.48 7.57
CA ILE A 32 -4.84 27.44 8.64
C ILE A 32 -6.07 26.52 8.72
N ALA A 33 -7.20 26.89 8.11
CA ALA A 33 -8.46 26.14 8.23
C ALA A 33 -8.63 25.00 7.21
N ASP A 34 -7.67 24.79 6.31
CA ASP A 34 -7.73 23.72 5.29
C ASP A 34 -6.45 22.84 5.31
N GLU A 35 -6.00 22.47 6.50
CA GLU A 35 -5.04 21.37 6.68
C GLU A 35 -5.77 20.02 6.61
N THR A 36 -6.42 19.72 5.52
CA THR A 36 -6.58 18.33 5.10
C THR A 36 -5.19 17.86 4.67
N SER A 37 -4.62 16.91 5.41
CA SER A 37 -3.38 16.25 5.02
C SER A 37 -3.45 15.87 3.55
N PRO A 38 -2.47 16.23 2.70
CA PRO A 38 -2.58 16.04 1.27
C PRO A 38 -2.67 14.56 0.96
N VAL A 39 -3.79 14.11 0.42
CA VAL A 39 -3.96 12.75 -0.06
C VAL A 39 -3.14 12.60 -1.34
N GLN A 40 -2.08 11.79 -1.28
CA GLN A 40 -1.32 11.45 -2.47
C GLN A 40 -2.06 10.34 -3.23
N THR A 41 -2.37 10.60 -4.49
CA THR A 41 -3.05 9.64 -5.36
C THR A 41 -2.16 9.25 -6.54
N VAL A 42 -2.00 7.95 -6.77
CA VAL A 42 -1.35 7.38 -7.96
C VAL A 42 -2.36 6.48 -8.67
N THR A 43 -2.48 6.64 -9.98
CA THR A 43 -3.38 5.82 -10.83
C THR A 43 -2.54 4.97 -11.78
N ASN A 44 -2.88 3.68 -11.92
CA ASN A 44 -2.16 2.70 -12.73
C ASN A 44 -0.65 2.69 -12.41
N GLY A 45 -0.34 2.60 -11.12
CA GLY A 45 1.03 2.62 -10.61
C GLY A 45 1.65 1.24 -10.46
N THR A 46 2.96 1.16 -10.69
CA THR A 46 3.78 -0.02 -10.36
C THR A 46 4.74 0.35 -9.23
N PHE A 47 4.69 -0.42 -8.14
CA PHE A 47 5.49 -0.21 -6.94
C PHE A 47 6.36 -1.45 -6.70
N ARG A 48 7.64 -1.25 -6.41
CA ARG A 48 8.60 -2.33 -6.17
C ARG A 48 9.20 -2.21 -4.80
N TYR A 49 9.12 -3.28 -4.04
CA TYR A 49 9.91 -3.45 -2.83
C TYR A 49 11.19 -4.21 -3.17
N SER A 50 12.33 -3.62 -2.83
CA SER A 50 13.64 -4.20 -3.14
C SER A 50 14.60 -4.07 -1.98
N GLU A 51 15.41 -5.10 -1.76
CA GLU A 51 16.52 -5.09 -0.82
C GLU A 51 17.83 -5.39 -1.54
N ARG A 52 18.86 -4.60 -1.26
CA ARG A 52 20.21 -4.78 -1.84
C ARG A 52 20.20 -4.88 -3.37
N GLY A 53 19.30 -4.16 -4.03
CA GLY A 53 19.16 -4.16 -5.48
C GLY A 53 18.36 -5.33 -6.07
N VAL A 54 17.82 -6.22 -5.23
CA VAL A 54 16.97 -7.34 -5.67
C VAL A 54 15.51 -6.99 -5.40
N ILE A 55 14.64 -7.13 -6.43
CA ILE A 55 13.19 -6.94 -6.29
C ILE A 55 12.64 -8.15 -5.52
N LEU A 56 12.07 -7.90 -4.37
CA LEU A 56 11.42 -8.93 -3.54
C LEU A 56 9.91 -9.03 -3.83
N HIS A 57 9.25 -7.90 -4.13
CA HIS A 57 7.84 -7.86 -4.47
C HIS A 57 7.55 -6.74 -5.46
N GLU A 58 6.55 -6.93 -6.31
CA GLU A 58 6.04 -5.93 -7.23
C GLU A 58 4.52 -5.83 -7.12
N LEU A 59 4.00 -4.62 -6.91
CA LEU A 59 2.57 -4.33 -6.82
C LEU A 59 2.15 -3.46 -8.01
N HIS A 60 1.19 -3.93 -8.79
CA HIS A 60 0.47 -3.15 -9.78
C HIS A 60 -0.87 -2.73 -9.19
N ALA A 61 -1.11 -1.44 -9.05
CA ALA A 61 -2.32 -0.90 -8.44
C ALA A 61 -3.12 -0.06 -9.44
N GLY A 62 -4.41 -0.32 -9.58
CA GLY A 62 -5.31 0.50 -10.38
C GLY A 62 -5.40 1.93 -9.83
N LYS A 63 -5.53 2.08 -8.52
CA LYS A 63 -5.46 3.35 -7.80
C LYS A 63 -4.86 3.14 -6.41
N MET A 64 -3.89 3.95 -6.04
CA MET A 64 -3.31 3.96 -4.71
C MET A 64 -3.51 5.34 -4.08
N LEU A 65 -4.00 5.37 -2.84
CA LEU A 65 -4.17 6.57 -2.04
C LEU A 65 -3.30 6.44 -0.80
N ARG A 66 -2.47 7.44 -0.57
CA ARG A 66 -1.72 7.58 0.67
C ARG A 66 -2.29 8.76 1.44
N GLU A 67 -2.74 8.51 2.65
CA GLU A 67 -3.31 9.50 3.55
C GLU A 67 -2.63 9.39 4.90
N GLU A 68 -2.16 10.50 5.42
CA GLU A 68 -1.69 10.59 6.80
C GLU A 68 -2.91 10.76 7.71
N ARG A 69 -3.14 9.79 8.60
CA ARG A 69 -4.22 9.83 9.61
C ARG A 69 -3.61 9.94 10.99
N GLY A 70 -4.16 10.83 11.80
CA GLY A 70 -3.72 10.99 13.17
C GLY A 70 -3.83 12.43 13.65
N ASN A 71 -3.14 12.69 14.75
CA ASN A 71 -2.98 14.03 15.33
C ASN A 71 -1.49 14.35 15.48
N ALA A 72 -1.16 15.51 16.04
CA ALA A 72 0.23 15.95 16.21
C ALA A 72 1.11 15.02 17.08
N GLU A 73 0.50 14.11 17.84
CA GLU A 73 1.21 13.16 18.72
C GLU A 73 1.34 11.77 18.12
N VAL A 74 0.37 11.35 17.29
CA VAL A 74 0.36 10.04 16.64
C VAL A 74 -0.11 10.22 15.19
N SER A 75 0.79 10.02 14.26
CA SER A 75 0.51 10.02 12.81
C SER A 75 0.78 8.63 12.26
N GLU A 76 -0.17 8.12 11.47
CA GLU A 76 -0.07 6.85 10.77
C GLU A 76 -0.33 7.05 9.27
N ASP A 77 0.62 6.63 8.44
CA ASP A 77 0.46 6.58 7.00
C ASP A 77 -0.41 5.40 6.62
N VAL A 78 -1.61 5.66 6.13
CA VAL A 78 -2.50 4.64 5.61
C VAL A 78 -2.42 4.63 4.09
N VAL A 79 -2.01 3.48 3.53
CA VAL A 79 -2.01 3.24 2.09
C VAL A 79 -3.19 2.36 1.74
N GLU A 80 -4.09 2.87 0.89
CA GLU A 80 -5.25 2.16 0.40
C GLU A 80 -5.13 1.94 -1.11
N VAL A 81 -5.41 0.72 -1.55
CA VAL A 81 -5.42 0.33 -2.96
C VAL A 81 -6.85 0.03 -3.39
N ARG A 82 -7.28 0.63 -4.51
CA ARG A 82 -8.61 0.51 -5.10
C ARG A 82 -8.54 0.23 -6.59
N ASN A 83 -9.65 -0.16 -7.17
CA ASN A 83 -9.80 -0.46 -8.61
C ASN A 83 -8.92 -1.63 -9.06
N GLY A 84 -8.77 -2.61 -8.20
CA GLY A 84 -7.98 -3.81 -8.44
C GLY A 84 -6.48 -3.63 -8.22
N PHE A 85 -5.83 -4.73 -7.90
CA PHE A 85 -4.37 -4.82 -7.82
C PHE A 85 -3.88 -6.22 -8.17
N GLU A 86 -2.61 -6.31 -8.51
CA GLU A 86 -1.83 -7.53 -8.64
C GLU A 86 -0.57 -7.39 -7.79
N LEU A 87 -0.32 -8.34 -6.90
CA LEU A 87 0.89 -8.41 -6.09
C LEU A 87 1.68 -9.65 -6.50
N PHE A 88 2.87 -9.46 -7.03
CA PHE A 88 3.84 -10.51 -7.37
C PHE A 88 4.79 -10.69 -6.19
N ILE A 89 4.68 -11.82 -5.51
CA ILE A 89 5.39 -12.16 -4.28
C ILE A 89 6.63 -12.98 -4.63
N GLY A 90 7.77 -12.60 -4.07
CA GLY A 90 9.04 -13.27 -4.35
C GLY A 90 9.62 -12.92 -5.72
N GLY A 91 9.35 -11.70 -6.25
CA GLY A 91 9.87 -11.27 -7.53
C GLY A 91 9.07 -10.15 -8.19
N ASN A 92 8.81 -10.30 -9.48
CA ASN A 92 8.12 -9.33 -10.34
C ASN A 92 7.14 -10.03 -11.29
N ALA A 93 6.44 -9.26 -12.13
CA ALA A 93 5.45 -9.81 -13.07
C ALA A 93 6.00 -10.91 -14.01
N ALA A 94 7.30 -10.86 -14.34
CA ALA A 94 7.90 -11.85 -15.24
C ALA A 94 8.35 -13.12 -14.51
N ASN A 95 8.71 -13.02 -13.23
CA ASN A 95 9.18 -14.15 -12.42
C ASN A 95 8.86 -13.89 -10.94
N HIS A 96 8.04 -14.73 -10.35
CA HIS A 96 7.58 -14.64 -8.96
C HIS A 96 7.27 -16.03 -8.38
N GLU A 97 7.18 -16.11 -7.06
CA GLU A 97 6.89 -17.36 -6.33
C GLU A 97 5.39 -17.52 -6.07
N ALA A 98 4.67 -16.38 -5.87
CA ALA A 98 3.22 -16.38 -5.75
C ALA A 98 2.63 -15.10 -6.33
N HIS A 99 1.34 -15.15 -6.71
CA HIS A 99 0.62 -14.04 -7.32
C HIS A 99 -0.73 -13.84 -6.63
N MET A 100 -0.99 -12.62 -6.14
CA MET A 100 -2.24 -12.25 -5.50
C MET A 100 -2.97 -11.20 -6.31
N THR A 101 -4.29 -11.34 -6.43
CA THR A 101 -5.18 -10.30 -6.97
C THR A 101 -6.33 -10.03 -6.02
N ALA A 102 -6.85 -8.82 -6.00
CA ALA A 102 -8.14 -8.47 -5.38
C ALA A 102 -8.61 -7.09 -5.85
N ASP A 103 -9.84 -6.72 -5.50
CA ASP A 103 -10.40 -5.42 -5.86
C ASP A 103 -9.90 -4.28 -4.97
N TRP A 104 -9.58 -4.60 -3.71
CA TRP A 104 -9.23 -3.62 -2.70
C TRP A 104 -8.20 -4.15 -1.70
N ALA A 105 -7.32 -3.27 -1.21
CA ALA A 105 -6.40 -3.58 -0.13
C ALA A 105 -6.05 -2.36 0.73
N THR A 106 -5.58 -2.63 1.95
CA THR A 106 -4.72 -1.72 2.71
C THR A 106 -3.33 -2.30 2.85
N LEU A 107 -2.32 -1.44 2.77
CA LEU A 107 -0.92 -1.80 2.87
C LEU A 107 -0.27 -1.06 4.04
N ASP A 108 0.32 -1.81 4.95
CA ASP A 108 1.28 -1.35 5.94
C ASP A 108 2.68 -1.57 5.37
N GLU A 109 3.30 -0.51 4.87
CA GLU A 109 4.63 -0.58 4.24
C GLU A 109 5.75 -0.84 5.25
N LYS A 110 5.56 -0.46 6.52
CA LYS A 110 6.56 -0.67 7.58
C LYS A 110 6.73 -2.14 7.93
N ASN A 111 5.59 -2.84 8.06
CA ASN A 111 5.54 -4.23 8.49
C ASN A 111 5.33 -5.19 7.31
N LEU A 112 5.39 -4.68 6.07
CA LEU A 112 5.13 -5.44 4.84
C LEU A 112 3.91 -6.36 4.99
N ARG A 113 2.79 -5.73 5.41
CA ARG A 113 1.52 -6.40 5.65
C ARG A 113 0.44 -5.82 4.77
N LEU A 114 -0.27 -6.68 4.06
CA LEU A 114 -1.37 -6.33 3.18
C LEU A 114 -2.65 -7.03 3.62
N VAL A 115 -3.75 -6.28 3.68
CA VAL A 115 -5.10 -6.81 3.89
C VAL A 115 -5.88 -6.66 2.59
N ALA A 116 -6.16 -7.76 1.92
CA ALA A 116 -6.91 -7.82 0.66
C ALA A 116 -8.39 -8.13 0.91
N LYS A 117 -9.27 -7.53 0.12
CA LYS A 117 -10.72 -7.74 0.18
C LYS A 117 -11.34 -7.75 -1.21
N HIS A 118 -12.42 -8.51 -1.34
CA HIS A 118 -13.27 -8.66 -2.51
C HIS A 118 -12.56 -9.35 -3.66
N ALA A 119 -13.12 -10.47 -4.07
CA ALA A 119 -12.60 -11.31 -5.15
C ALA A 119 -11.09 -11.61 -5.02
N VAL A 120 -10.66 -11.97 -3.80
CA VAL A 120 -9.24 -12.26 -3.54
C VAL A 120 -8.85 -13.60 -4.14
N THR A 121 -7.78 -13.62 -4.93
CA THR A 121 -7.12 -14.84 -5.38
C THR A 121 -5.66 -14.84 -4.94
N LEU A 122 -5.12 -16.01 -4.63
CA LEU A 122 -3.70 -16.21 -4.38
C LEU A 122 -3.27 -17.52 -5.06
N GLU A 123 -2.36 -17.42 -5.99
CA GLU A 123 -1.80 -18.56 -6.75
C GLU A 123 -0.34 -18.77 -6.35
N ASN A 124 0.05 -20.02 -6.12
CA ASN A 124 1.44 -20.39 -5.83
C ASN A 124 2.17 -20.87 -7.10
N ALA A 125 3.46 -21.17 -6.95
CA ALA A 125 4.30 -21.63 -8.05
C ALA A 125 3.88 -23.01 -8.62
N GLU A 126 3.12 -23.80 -7.85
CA GLU A 126 2.60 -25.12 -8.28
C GLU A 126 1.29 -25.01 -9.05
N GLY A 127 0.67 -23.82 -9.08
CA GLY A 127 -0.59 -23.54 -9.72
C GLY A 127 -1.82 -23.82 -8.85
N ASP A 128 -1.64 -24.03 -7.54
CA ASP A 128 -2.75 -24.05 -6.60
C ASP A 128 -3.32 -22.64 -6.44
N VAL A 129 -4.64 -22.50 -6.53
CA VAL A 129 -5.34 -21.23 -6.46
C VAL A 129 -6.29 -21.19 -5.26
N LEU A 130 -6.04 -20.28 -4.35
CA LEU A 130 -6.95 -19.91 -3.26
C LEU A 130 -7.89 -18.80 -3.73
N GLU A 131 -9.18 -18.94 -3.45
CA GLU A 131 -10.22 -17.92 -3.67
C GLU A 131 -10.91 -17.60 -2.33
N THR A 132 -11.05 -16.32 -1.98
CA THR A 132 -11.74 -15.87 -0.76
C THR A 132 -12.18 -14.40 -0.88
N GLU A 133 -12.96 -13.91 0.09
CA GLU A 133 -13.40 -12.50 0.16
C GLU A 133 -12.51 -11.62 1.06
N TYR A 134 -11.60 -12.23 1.82
CA TYR A 134 -10.72 -11.53 2.75
C TYR A 134 -9.46 -12.34 2.98
N LEU A 135 -8.31 -11.70 2.90
CA LEU A 135 -7.02 -12.34 3.11
C LEU A 135 -6.05 -11.36 3.75
N VAL A 136 -5.26 -11.82 4.70
CA VAL A 136 -4.14 -11.06 5.25
C VAL A 136 -2.86 -11.76 4.85
N TRP A 137 -1.97 -11.01 4.19
CA TRP A 137 -0.62 -11.41 3.85
C TRP A 137 0.38 -10.60 4.66
N SER A 138 1.44 -11.23 5.16
CA SER A 138 2.51 -10.58 5.91
C SER A 138 3.85 -11.22 5.57
N GLU A 139 4.77 -10.44 5.01
CA GLU A 139 6.14 -10.87 4.73
C GLU A 139 6.93 -11.03 6.02
N ASP A 140 6.85 -10.06 6.94
CA ASP A 140 7.62 -10.07 8.20
C ASP A 140 7.34 -11.30 9.06
N SER A 141 6.09 -11.76 9.10
CA SER A 141 5.71 -12.97 9.83
C SER A 141 5.74 -14.23 8.98
N ASN A 142 6.09 -14.14 7.70
CA ASN A 142 6.02 -15.22 6.72
C ASN A 142 4.68 -15.96 6.79
N ARG A 143 3.56 -15.21 6.70
CA ARG A 143 2.24 -15.77 6.93
C ARG A 143 1.17 -15.19 6.03
N VAL A 144 0.26 -16.09 5.58
CA VAL A 144 -1.02 -15.75 4.98
C VAL A 144 -2.13 -16.37 5.82
N TRP A 145 -3.21 -15.63 6.07
CA TRP A 145 -4.35 -16.21 6.79
C TRP A 145 -5.67 -15.55 6.45
N THR A 146 -6.72 -16.32 6.62
CA THR A 146 -8.10 -15.84 6.60
C THR A 146 -8.98 -16.66 7.52
N ASN A 147 -9.99 -16.01 8.11
CA ASN A 147 -11.07 -16.64 8.86
C ASN A 147 -12.40 -16.63 8.07
N ARG A 148 -12.33 -16.42 6.75
CA ARG A 148 -13.46 -16.43 5.84
C ARG A 148 -13.48 -17.72 5.05
N PRO A 149 -14.64 -18.11 4.50
CA PRO A 149 -14.72 -19.25 3.60
C PRO A 149 -13.69 -19.18 2.47
N VAL A 150 -13.08 -20.31 2.18
CA VAL A 150 -12.07 -20.46 1.13
C VAL A 150 -12.47 -21.56 0.16
N THR A 151 -12.07 -21.38 -1.09
CA THR A 151 -12.05 -22.42 -2.11
C THR A 151 -10.62 -22.55 -2.60
N ILE A 152 -10.06 -23.77 -2.59
CA ILE A 152 -8.72 -24.05 -3.11
C ILE A 152 -8.87 -25.00 -4.27
N ARG A 153 -8.34 -24.58 -5.42
CA ARG A 153 -8.26 -25.39 -6.64
C ARG A 153 -6.85 -25.88 -6.80
N THR A 154 -6.69 -27.18 -6.87
CA THR A 154 -5.42 -27.86 -7.12
C THR A 154 -5.55 -28.75 -8.35
N THR A 155 -4.46 -29.34 -8.81
CA THR A 155 -4.48 -30.36 -9.89
C THR A 155 -5.31 -31.58 -9.48
N ASP A 156 -5.42 -31.90 -8.19
CA ASP A 156 -6.07 -33.10 -7.66
C ASP A 156 -7.55 -32.88 -7.33
N GLY A 157 -8.04 -31.63 -7.39
CA GLY A 157 -9.44 -31.35 -7.13
C GLY A 157 -9.71 -29.98 -6.50
N VAL A 158 -10.89 -29.86 -5.91
CA VAL A 158 -11.35 -28.62 -5.26
C VAL A 158 -11.63 -28.90 -3.79
N ILE A 159 -11.06 -28.08 -2.91
CA ILE A 159 -11.23 -28.17 -1.48
C ILE A 159 -11.88 -26.88 -0.98
N TYR A 160 -12.88 -27.01 -0.12
CA TYR A 160 -13.54 -25.89 0.56
C TYR A 160 -13.16 -25.89 2.03
N GLY A 161 -13.10 -24.71 2.65
CA GLY A 161 -12.84 -24.56 4.07
C GLY A 161 -13.52 -23.34 4.67
N GLU A 162 -13.49 -23.24 6.00
CA GLU A 162 -14.01 -22.07 6.74
C GLU A 162 -12.91 -21.05 7.03
N GLY A 163 -11.67 -21.35 6.67
CA GLY A 163 -10.51 -20.51 6.83
C GLY A 163 -9.24 -21.20 6.35
N LEU A 164 -8.13 -20.47 6.39
CA LEU A 164 -6.82 -20.95 5.95
C LEU A 164 -5.70 -20.25 6.72
N GLU A 165 -4.62 -20.97 6.95
CA GLU A 165 -3.30 -20.46 7.34
C GLU A 165 -2.23 -21.05 6.44
N SER A 166 -1.26 -20.22 6.03
CA SER A 166 -0.19 -20.59 5.11
C SER A 166 1.07 -19.75 5.39
N ASP A 167 2.22 -20.18 4.84
CA ASP A 167 3.37 -19.30 4.65
C ASP A 167 3.08 -18.21 3.60
N ALA A 168 3.95 -17.20 3.50
CA ALA A 168 3.73 -16.02 2.67
C ALA A 168 3.71 -16.31 1.15
N ARG A 169 4.21 -17.48 0.70
CA ARG A 169 4.22 -17.92 -0.71
C ARG A 169 3.12 -18.91 -1.05
N PHE A 170 2.28 -19.26 -0.06
CA PHE A 170 1.22 -20.25 -0.23
C PHE A 170 1.75 -21.65 -0.65
N GLU A 171 2.98 -21.98 -0.26
CA GLU A 171 3.58 -23.29 -0.54
C GLU A 171 3.08 -24.37 0.41
N THR A 172 3.00 -24.03 1.70
CA THR A 172 2.52 -24.93 2.74
C THR A 172 1.32 -24.31 3.44
N TYR A 173 0.17 -24.96 3.36
CA TYR A 173 -1.06 -24.43 3.92
C TYR A 173 -1.86 -25.44 4.73
N ARG A 174 -2.63 -24.93 5.67
CA ARG A 174 -3.58 -25.66 6.49
C ARG A 174 -4.98 -25.07 6.32
N ILE A 175 -5.91 -25.92 5.91
CA ILE A 175 -7.32 -25.54 5.73
C ILE A 175 -8.07 -25.79 7.04
N ILE A 176 -8.89 -24.83 7.45
CA ILE A 176 -9.73 -24.92 8.64
C ILE A 176 -11.06 -25.52 8.23
N LYS A 177 -11.47 -26.62 8.89
CA LYS A 177 -12.69 -27.40 8.60
C LYS A 177 -12.87 -27.71 7.12
N PRO A 178 -11.93 -28.47 6.52
CA PRO A 178 -11.97 -28.76 5.09
C PRO A 178 -13.18 -29.62 4.71
N ARG A 179 -13.72 -29.36 3.52
CA ARG A 179 -14.74 -30.19 2.85
C ARG A 179 -14.38 -30.24 1.36
N GLY A 180 -14.63 -31.33 0.68
CA GLY A 180 -14.40 -31.46 -0.75
C GLY A 180 -14.20 -32.89 -1.19
N GLU A 181 -14.09 -33.07 -2.49
CA GLU A 181 -13.76 -34.35 -3.12
C GLU A 181 -12.31 -34.26 -3.64
N MET A 182 -11.46 -35.15 -3.18
CA MET A 182 -10.12 -35.37 -3.73
C MET A 182 -10.17 -36.62 -4.59
N VAL A 183 -9.70 -36.53 -5.81
CA VAL A 183 -9.45 -37.69 -6.65
C VAL A 183 -8.11 -38.28 -6.20
N LEU A 184 -8.16 -39.32 -5.39
CA LEU A 184 -6.97 -40.13 -5.11
C LEU A 184 -6.72 -41.01 -6.32
N GLU A 185 -5.71 -40.72 -7.14
CA GLU A 185 -5.21 -41.68 -8.11
C GLU A 185 -4.77 -42.93 -7.38
N GLY A 186 -5.52 -44.02 -7.54
CA GLY A 186 -5.31 -45.26 -6.81
C GLY A 186 -3.96 -45.83 -7.13
N THR A 187 -3.07 -45.86 -6.14
CA THR A 187 -1.95 -46.80 -6.11
C THR A 187 -2.54 -48.21 -6.17
N GLN A 188 -2.46 -48.85 -7.31
CA GLN A 188 -2.75 -50.29 -7.44
C GLN A 188 -1.75 -51.02 -6.55
N LEU A 189 -2.19 -51.43 -5.35
CA LEU A 189 -1.44 -52.40 -4.55
C LEU A 189 -1.43 -53.70 -5.32
N ARG A 190 -0.27 -54.07 -5.84
CA ARG A 190 0.05 -55.42 -6.31
C ARG A 190 0.51 -56.28 -5.13
#